data_de8fef477261860823e03a8b639d4f52
#
_entry.id   de8fef477261860823e03a8b639d4f52
#
_cell.length_a   1.000
_cell.length_b   1.000
_cell.length_c   1.000
_cell.angle_alpha   90.00
_cell.angle_beta   90.00
_cell.angle_gamma   90.00
#
_symmetry.space_group_name_H-M   'P 1'
#
loop_
_entity.id
_entity.type
_entity.pdbx_description
1 polymer ?
#
loop_
_entity_poly.entity_id
_entity_poly.type
_entity_poly.pdbx_seq_one_letter_code
_entity_poly.pdbx_strand_id
1 'polypeptide(L)'
;MAGFVSQRRSGRLYRGMLIVAIGLILFWIAGLVRFADSIPKITKEPLIRTDAIIVLTGGSGRLEEGLDLIERNLANRLFVSGAYQGLDVKNLFKIFKRDPFGLESRIDIGTATNTLGNAQETANWSKNRGYRSIRLVT
;
A
#
# COMPACT_ATOMS: atom_id res chain seq x y z
N MET A 1 41.10 -24.18 -53.13
CA MET A 1 41.03 -24.65 -51.72
C MET A 1 41.09 -23.44 -50.77
N ALA A 2 39.99 -22.80 -50.52
CA ALA A 2 39.90 -21.73 -49.52
C ALA A 2 38.44 -21.63 -49.04
N GLY A 3 38.07 -22.22 -47.95
CA GLY A 3 36.67 -22.13 -47.51
C GLY A 3 36.34 -22.79 -46.18
N PHE A 4 37.30 -23.04 -45.26
CA PHE A 4 36.98 -23.81 -44.05
C PHE A 4 37.36 -23.17 -42.69
N VAL A 5 37.78 -21.91 -42.67
CA VAL A 5 38.34 -21.27 -41.44
C VAL A 5 37.34 -20.29 -40.80
N SER A 6 36.26 -19.90 -41.47
CA SER A 6 35.37 -18.83 -41.02
C SER A 6 34.30 -19.26 -39.99
N GLN A 7 33.85 -20.53 -40.00
CA GLN A 7 32.73 -21.00 -39.19
C GLN A 7 33.05 -21.20 -37.68
N ARG A 8 34.30 -21.42 -37.31
CA ARG A 8 34.66 -21.66 -35.89
C ARG A 8 34.78 -20.38 -35.06
N ARG A 9 34.97 -19.23 -35.69
CA ARG A 9 35.09 -17.94 -34.98
C ARG A 9 33.71 -17.38 -34.54
N SER A 10 32.66 -17.55 -35.35
CA SER A 10 31.33 -17.06 -35.01
C SER A 10 30.74 -17.77 -33.78
N GLY A 11 30.92 -19.09 -33.65
CA GLY A 11 30.40 -19.84 -32.51
C GLY A 11 31.01 -19.46 -31.16
N ARG A 12 32.28 -19.00 -31.14
CA ARG A 12 32.93 -18.50 -29.90
C ARG A 12 32.40 -17.13 -29.50
N LEU A 13 32.13 -16.25 -30.46
CA LEU A 13 31.54 -14.94 -30.22
C LEU A 13 30.10 -15.05 -29.68
N TYR A 14 29.26 -15.91 -30.26
CA TYR A 14 27.90 -16.16 -29.78
C TYR A 14 27.89 -16.73 -28.36
N ARG A 15 28.79 -17.66 -28.05
CA ARG A 15 28.93 -18.20 -26.67
C ARG A 15 29.36 -17.11 -25.69
N GLY A 16 30.30 -16.25 -26.07
CA GLY A 16 30.71 -15.12 -25.24
C GLY A 16 29.58 -14.13 -25.00
N MET A 17 28.85 -13.78 -26.05
CA MET A 17 27.67 -12.90 -25.93
C MET A 17 26.58 -13.52 -25.05
N LEU A 18 26.33 -14.83 -25.17
CA LEU A 18 25.35 -15.54 -24.36
C LEU A 18 25.74 -15.51 -22.87
N ILE A 19 27.01 -15.76 -22.56
CA ILE A 19 27.51 -15.72 -21.17
C ILE A 19 27.34 -14.31 -20.58
N VAL A 20 27.68 -13.28 -21.35
CA VAL A 20 27.52 -11.88 -20.91
C VAL A 20 26.04 -11.55 -20.70
N ALA A 21 25.16 -11.97 -21.62
CA ALA A 21 23.70 -11.76 -21.49
C ALA A 21 23.14 -12.45 -20.23
N ILE A 22 23.53 -13.70 -19.99
CA ILE A 22 23.14 -14.44 -18.79
C ILE A 22 23.66 -13.73 -17.52
N GLY A 23 24.91 -13.28 -17.52
CA GLY A 23 25.49 -12.54 -16.41
C GLY A 23 24.73 -11.25 -16.09
N LEU A 24 24.35 -10.48 -17.12
CA LEU A 24 23.53 -9.27 -16.96
C LEU A 24 22.14 -9.57 -16.41
N ILE A 25 21.49 -10.64 -16.89
CA ILE A 25 20.18 -11.07 -16.40
C ILE A 25 20.27 -11.47 -14.93
N LEU A 26 21.25 -12.28 -14.55
CA LEU A 26 21.45 -12.69 -13.16
C LEU A 26 21.75 -11.49 -12.24
N PHE A 27 22.57 -10.56 -12.70
CA PHE A 27 22.86 -9.33 -11.97
C PHE A 27 21.59 -8.49 -11.76
N TRP A 28 20.76 -8.38 -12.79
CA TRP A 28 19.49 -7.65 -12.71
C TRP A 28 18.49 -8.31 -11.77
N ILE A 29 18.37 -9.65 -11.84
CA ILE A 29 17.52 -10.43 -10.93
C ILE A 29 18.00 -10.28 -9.49
N ALA A 30 19.30 -10.38 -9.24
CA ALA A 30 19.86 -10.20 -7.89
C ALA A 30 19.56 -8.78 -7.35
N GLY A 31 19.68 -7.76 -8.19
CA GLY A 31 19.30 -6.39 -7.85
C GLY A 31 17.82 -6.25 -7.50
N LEU A 32 16.96 -6.89 -8.28
CA LEU A 32 15.51 -6.87 -8.05
C LEU A 32 15.13 -7.56 -6.73
N VAL A 33 15.70 -8.74 -6.46
CA VAL A 33 15.49 -9.46 -5.19
C VAL A 33 15.96 -8.61 -4.01
N ARG A 34 17.16 -8.04 -4.11
CA ARG A 34 17.70 -7.16 -3.05
C ARG A 34 16.83 -5.92 -2.84
N PHE A 35 16.31 -5.34 -3.91
CA PHE A 35 15.36 -4.22 -3.82
C PHE A 35 14.06 -4.64 -3.14
N ALA A 36 13.48 -5.77 -3.54
CA ALA A 36 12.26 -6.29 -2.93
C ALA A 36 12.42 -6.59 -1.43
N ASP A 37 13.57 -7.11 -1.02
CA ASP A 37 13.89 -7.34 0.40
C ASP A 37 14.13 -6.06 1.20
N SER A 38 14.52 -4.98 0.53
CA SER A 38 14.71 -3.67 1.18
C SER A 38 13.41 -2.93 1.46
N ILE A 39 12.29 -3.37 0.85
CA ILE A 39 10.97 -2.78 1.11
C ILE A 39 10.51 -3.23 2.50
N PRO A 40 10.26 -2.30 3.43
CA PRO A 40 9.73 -2.65 4.75
C PRO A 40 8.38 -3.37 4.60
N LYS A 41 8.35 -4.65 4.93
CA LYS A 41 7.11 -5.47 4.82
C LYS A 41 6.07 -5.11 5.87
N ILE A 42 6.49 -4.52 6.96
CA ILE A 42 5.63 -4.03 8.05
C ILE A 42 6.36 -2.87 8.71
N THR A 43 5.74 -1.74 8.78
CA THR A 43 6.16 -0.68 9.70
C THR A 43 5.89 -1.21 11.12
N LYS A 44 6.93 -1.70 11.79
CA LYS A 44 6.87 -2.01 13.23
C LYS A 44 6.84 -0.70 14.00
N GLU A 45 5.93 0.19 13.65
CA GLU A 45 5.68 1.33 14.54
C GLU A 45 5.09 0.78 15.82
N PRO A 46 5.57 1.25 16.98
CA PRO A 46 4.93 0.91 18.23
C PRO A 46 3.44 1.24 18.10
N LEU A 47 2.58 0.33 18.58
CA LEU A 47 1.12 0.50 18.54
C LEU A 47 0.70 1.60 19.52
N ILE A 48 1.18 2.81 19.28
CA ILE A 48 0.86 3.99 20.07
C ILE A 48 -0.57 4.39 19.70
N ARG A 49 -1.39 4.57 20.73
CA ARG A 49 -2.74 5.08 20.54
C ARG A 49 -2.68 6.52 20.05
N THR A 50 -3.51 6.81 19.04
CA THR A 50 -3.67 8.15 18.46
C THR A 50 -5.10 8.66 18.67
N ASP A 51 -5.35 9.94 18.43
CA ASP A 51 -6.70 10.49 18.52
C ASP A 51 -7.59 9.94 17.41
N ALA A 52 -7.03 9.82 16.22
CA ALA A 52 -7.75 9.34 15.04
C ALA A 52 -6.90 8.45 14.15
N ILE A 53 -7.58 7.56 13.42
CA ILE A 53 -7.05 6.82 12.27
C ILE A 53 -7.69 7.39 11.02
N ILE A 54 -6.89 7.58 9.98
CA ILE A 54 -7.35 8.03 8.67
C ILE A 54 -6.97 6.97 7.66
N VAL A 55 -7.95 6.49 6.92
CA VAL A 55 -7.77 5.56 5.81
C VAL A 55 -8.01 6.27 4.51
N LEU A 56 -6.99 6.33 3.66
CA LEU A 56 -7.15 6.79 2.28
C LEU A 56 -7.52 5.60 1.40
N THR A 57 -8.69 5.64 0.80
CA THR A 57 -9.16 4.57 -0.08
C THR A 57 -8.36 4.52 -1.39
N GLY A 58 -8.57 3.47 -2.20
CA GLY A 58 -7.91 3.30 -3.48
C GLY A 58 -6.76 2.27 -3.49
N GLY A 59 -6.44 1.67 -2.34
CA GLY A 59 -5.52 0.53 -2.21
C GLY A 59 -6.16 -0.64 -1.51
N SER A 60 -5.75 -1.87 -1.88
CA SER A 60 -6.22 -3.09 -1.22
C SER A 60 -5.69 -3.19 0.22
N GLY A 61 -6.51 -3.69 1.15
CA GLY A 61 -6.13 -3.98 2.53
C GLY A 61 -6.10 -2.78 3.48
N ARG A 62 -6.04 -1.54 2.99
CA ARG A 62 -5.97 -0.34 3.86
C ARG A 62 -7.18 -0.20 4.77
N LEU A 63 -8.35 -0.43 4.23
CA LEU A 63 -9.61 -0.30 4.97
C LEU A 63 -9.74 -1.40 6.02
N GLU A 64 -9.31 -2.60 5.69
CA GLU A 64 -9.25 -3.72 6.62
C GLU A 64 -8.29 -3.44 7.78
N GLU A 65 -7.08 -2.94 7.49
CA GLU A 65 -6.10 -2.50 8.49
C GLU A 65 -6.67 -1.39 9.38
N GLY A 66 -7.37 -0.41 8.79
CA GLY A 66 -8.03 0.66 9.55
C GLY A 66 -9.08 0.14 10.51
N LEU A 67 -9.88 -0.84 10.10
CA LEU A 67 -10.87 -1.50 10.95
C LEU A 67 -10.18 -2.31 12.07
N ASP A 68 -9.12 -3.05 11.78
CA ASP A 68 -8.35 -3.77 12.80
C ASP A 68 -7.80 -2.84 13.87
N LEU A 69 -7.27 -1.70 13.46
CA LEU A 69 -6.71 -0.70 14.39
C LEU A 69 -7.78 -0.08 15.29
N ILE A 70 -8.97 0.24 14.75
CA ILE A 70 -10.05 0.82 15.57
C ILE A 70 -10.68 -0.22 16.51
N GLU A 71 -10.82 -1.48 16.09
CA GLU A 71 -11.27 -2.60 16.92
C GLU A 71 -10.31 -2.84 18.09
N ARG A 72 -9.01 -2.70 17.86
CA ARG A 72 -7.96 -2.79 18.90
C ARG A 72 -7.87 -1.54 19.77
N ASN A 73 -8.79 -0.59 19.66
CA ASN A 73 -8.82 0.66 20.43
C ASN A 73 -7.55 1.52 20.31
N LEU A 74 -6.87 1.46 19.16
CA LEU A 74 -5.66 2.25 18.89
C LEU A 74 -5.96 3.70 18.47
N ALA A 75 -7.22 4.05 18.33
CA ALA A 75 -7.70 5.43 18.21
C ALA A 75 -9.12 5.57 18.73
N ASN A 76 -9.56 6.82 18.93
CA ASN A 76 -10.95 7.11 19.32
C ASN A 76 -11.90 7.08 18.13
N ARG A 77 -11.42 7.49 16.96
CA ARG A 77 -12.21 7.63 15.73
C ARG A 77 -11.44 7.13 14.50
N LEU A 78 -12.19 6.64 13.53
CA LEU A 78 -11.72 6.27 12.20
C LEU A 78 -12.40 7.17 11.16
N PHE A 79 -11.61 7.73 10.24
CA PHE A 79 -12.10 8.47 9.09
C PHE A 79 -11.68 7.78 7.80
N VAL A 80 -12.65 7.44 6.97
CA VAL A 80 -12.42 6.84 5.65
C VAL A 80 -12.59 7.93 4.60
N SER A 81 -11.50 8.39 4.01
CA SER A 81 -11.50 9.42 2.98
C SER A 81 -11.45 8.81 1.58
N GLY A 82 -12.17 9.39 0.63
CA GLY A 82 -12.22 8.95 -0.76
C GLY A 82 -13.04 7.68 -0.99
N ALA A 83 -14.00 7.39 -0.13
CA ALA A 83 -14.92 6.29 -0.35
C ALA A 83 -15.85 6.55 -1.55
N TYR A 84 -16.28 5.48 -2.24
CA TYR A 84 -17.24 5.64 -3.30
C TYR A 84 -18.58 6.17 -2.77
N GLN A 85 -19.28 6.94 -3.60
CA GLN A 85 -20.57 7.49 -3.24
C GLN A 85 -21.57 6.38 -2.91
N GLY A 86 -22.21 6.47 -1.73
CA GLY A 86 -23.18 5.47 -1.25
C GLY A 86 -22.59 4.40 -0.31
N LEU A 87 -21.28 4.45 -0.03
CA LEU A 87 -20.75 3.64 1.06
C LEU A 87 -21.16 4.24 2.39
N ASP A 88 -21.90 3.49 3.19
CA ASP A 88 -22.20 3.80 4.58
C ASP A 88 -21.45 2.87 5.54
N VAL A 89 -21.45 3.22 6.82
CA VAL A 89 -20.74 2.45 7.85
C VAL A 89 -21.30 1.03 7.98
N LYS A 90 -22.60 0.84 7.83
CA LYS A 90 -23.24 -0.50 7.93
C LYS A 90 -22.81 -1.39 6.77
N ASN A 91 -22.81 -0.84 5.55
CA ASN A 91 -22.32 -1.55 4.37
C ASN A 91 -20.83 -1.87 4.49
N LEU A 92 -20.03 -0.98 5.09
CA LEU A 92 -18.63 -1.22 5.36
C LEU A 92 -18.44 -2.51 6.18
N PHE A 93 -19.11 -2.62 7.33
CA PHE A 93 -19.02 -3.81 8.19
C PHE A 93 -19.52 -5.06 7.49
N LYS A 94 -20.59 -4.95 6.71
CA LYS A 94 -21.14 -6.07 5.93
C LYS A 94 -20.15 -6.58 4.87
N ILE A 95 -19.49 -5.69 4.14
CA ILE A 95 -18.48 -6.04 3.12
C ILE A 95 -17.33 -6.83 3.75
N PHE A 96 -16.85 -6.37 4.91
CA PHE A 96 -15.73 -7.02 5.62
C PHE A 96 -16.18 -8.16 6.55
N LYS A 97 -17.48 -8.52 6.55
CA LYS A 97 -18.07 -9.58 7.39
C LYS A 97 -17.70 -9.42 8.87
N ARG A 98 -17.73 -8.19 9.36
CA ARG A 98 -17.41 -7.84 10.75
C ARG A 98 -18.68 -7.44 11.50
N ASP A 99 -18.66 -7.62 12.82
CA ASP A 99 -19.73 -7.14 13.68
C ASP A 99 -19.42 -5.68 14.09
N PRO A 100 -20.37 -4.76 13.94
CA PRO A 100 -20.14 -3.36 14.27
C PRO A 100 -19.88 -3.08 15.77
N PHE A 101 -20.39 -3.92 16.70
CA PHE A 101 -20.18 -3.82 18.16
C PHE A 101 -20.06 -2.39 18.73
N GLY A 102 -20.95 -1.49 18.29
CA GLY A 102 -20.91 -0.08 18.73
C GLY A 102 -19.81 0.78 18.07
N LEU A 103 -19.04 0.24 17.15
CA LEU A 103 -18.01 1.00 16.41
C LEU A 103 -18.62 1.92 15.35
N GLU A 104 -19.87 1.73 14.95
CA GLU A 104 -20.54 2.56 13.93
C GLU A 104 -20.46 4.05 14.26
N SER A 105 -20.66 4.41 15.53
CA SER A 105 -20.58 5.80 15.99
C SER A 105 -19.16 6.39 16.00
N ARG A 106 -18.14 5.54 15.84
CA ARG A 106 -16.73 5.93 15.84
C ARG A 106 -16.14 6.04 14.45
N ILE A 107 -16.91 5.72 13.40
CA ILE A 107 -16.46 5.73 12.01
C ILE A 107 -17.20 6.81 11.25
N ASP A 108 -16.44 7.67 10.58
CA ASP A 108 -16.95 8.69 9.68
C ASP A 108 -16.46 8.39 8.26
N ILE A 109 -17.28 8.61 7.26
CA ILE A 109 -16.96 8.37 5.86
C ILE A 109 -17.00 9.70 5.11
N GLY A 110 -15.91 10.00 4.43
CA GLY A 110 -15.79 11.14 3.55
C GLY A 110 -16.22 10.84 2.12
N THR A 111 -16.46 11.89 1.36
CA THR A 111 -17.00 11.83 0.00
C THR A 111 -16.07 12.40 -1.08
N ALA A 112 -14.86 12.77 -0.72
CA ALA A 112 -13.88 13.32 -1.67
C ALA A 112 -13.55 12.31 -2.79
N THR A 113 -13.41 12.82 -4.02
CA THR A 113 -13.24 12.01 -5.23
C THR A 113 -11.84 12.09 -5.84
N ASN A 114 -10.94 12.88 -5.24
CA ASN A 114 -9.59 13.08 -5.72
C ASN A 114 -8.62 13.33 -4.56
N THR A 115 -7.33 13.23 -4.83
CA THR A 115 -6.27 13.35 -3.81
C THR A 115 -6.29 14.69 -3.07
N LEU A 116 -6.54 15.79 -3.76
CA LEU A 116 -6.63 17.11 -3.13
C LEU A 116 -7.86 17.21 -2.21
N GLY A 117 -9.00 16.72 -2.68
CA GLY A 117 -10.22 16.64 -1.87
C GLY A 117 -10.04 15.76 -0.63
N ASN A 118 -9.39 14.59 -0.77
CA ASN A 118 -9.07 13.73 0.36
C ASN A 118 -8.22 14.46 1.40
N ALA A 119 -7.21 15.21 0.98
CA ALA A 119 -6.35 15.96 1.88
C ALA A 119 -7.13 17.09 2.60
N GLN A 120 -7.94 17.86 1.87
CA GLN A 120 -8.74 18.95 2.43
C GLN A 120 -9.80 18.44 3.40
N GLU A 121 -10.54 17.41 3.00
CA GLU A 121 -11.59 16.79 3.82
C GLU A 121 -11.01 16.22 5.12
N THR A 122 -9.90 15.49 5.03
CA THR A 122 -9.18 14.94 6.18
C THR A 122 -8.68 16.05 7.12
N ALA A 123 -8.08 17.10 6.56
CA ALA A 123 -7.59 18.22 7.35
C ALA A 123 -8.72 18.95 8.08
N ASN A 124 -9.83 19.23 7.40
CA ASN A 124 -11.00 19.87 7.99
C ASN A 124 -11.64 19.00 9.06
N TRP A 125 -11.81 17.70 8.78
CA TRP A 125 -12.38 16.76 9.74
C TRP A 125 -11.53 16.67 11.03
N SER A 126 -10.22 16.59 10.89
CA SER A 126 -9.30 16.52 12.02
C SER A 126 -9.25 17.81 12.83
N LYS A 127 -9.17 18.95 12.15
CA LYS A 127 -9.12 20.29 12.76
C LYS A 127 -10.40 20.60 13.55
N ASN A 128 -11.57 20.32 12.96
CA ASN A 128 -12.86 20.60 13.59
C ASN A 128 -13.09 19.78 14.86
N ARG A 129 -12.39 18.65 15.01
CA ARG A 129 -12.46 17.78 16.18
C ARG A 129 -11.32 18.01 17.18
N GLY A 130 -10.37 18.88 16.86
CA GLY A 130 -9.24 19.21 17.72
C GLY A 130 -8.22 18.08 17.91
N TYR A 131 -8.13 17.14 16.95
CA TYR A 131 -7.20 16.04 17.03
C TYR A 131 -5.75 16.52 16.89
N ARG A 132 -4.86 15.96 17.73
CA ARG A 132 -3.44 16.32 17.77
C ARG A 132 -2.54 15.22 17.25
N SER A 133 -3.03 13.97 17.26
CA SER A 133 -2.30 12.80 16.79
C SER A 133 -3.16 11.99 15.82
N ILE A 134 -2.59 11.67 14.66
CA ILE A 134 -3.28 10.97 13.58
C ILE A 134 -2.40 9.82 13.11
N ARG A 135 -3.00 8.64 12.94
CA ARG A 135 -2.40 7.53 12.22
C ARG A 135 -2.96 7.48 10.81
N LEU A 136 -2.10 7.58 9.82
CA LEU A 136 -2.47 7.50 8.41
C LEU A 136 -2.19 6.09 7.88
N VAL A 137 -3.22 5.46 7.31
CA VAL A 137 -3.15 4.16 6.63
C VAL A 137 -3.20 4.42 5.12
N THR A 138 -2.07 4.15 4.44
CA THR A 138 -1.89 4.43 3.00
C THR A 138 -1.34 3.23 2.25
#